data_6ce129b0bc549620ce529da55d3c0d99
#
_entry.id   6ce129b0bc549620ce529da55d3c0d99
#
_cell.length_a   1.000
_cell.length_b   1.000
_cell.length_c   1.000
_cell.angle_alpha   90.00
_cell.angle_beta   90.00
_cell.angle_gamma   90.00
#
_symmetry.space_group_name_H-M   'P 1'
#
loop_
_entity.id
_entity.type
_entity.pdbx_description
1 polymer ?
#
loop_
_entity_poly.entity_id
_entity_poly.type
_entity_poly.pdbx_seq_one_letter_code
_entity_poly.pdbx_strand_id
1 'polypeptide(L)'
;FLDQTQALLLSLISTMVVYWSNETIPIGVTSLLPIILFPAFDIATVNQVVPNYSKSIIFLFLGGFMLAIAVEKTGLHKVIATKMLRIFPNTPRGMIFALSITSGLLSSCLSNTTTTLLLIPLALFLTSDVTLKIRFALAVAYGASVGGIATPIGTPPNLILYGVLEDKGIETLPFIQWVMMVAPIAAVMFVVISFVLSYGLGGMKLDQVEATGELAPQQKKLMYTLIALVVVLFANSPIEPYYSGMNLNEKAVLLTFGLLMFVPPFSILNWEDTKKIPYEIIFLFGAGFSIAFAFTYTGLSEVLALHLSNFSSLPPFMLLLIIASLVTFTTEITSNTALISMLLPVLYAVTEQNGLDTQLFLMVATICSSYAFMLPIATPPNAIAMSSGVVKVGTMAKFGFFFNLIGIMLIVVIASTYWKLWLG
;
A
#
# COMPACT_ATOMS: atom_id res chain seq x y z
N PHE A 1 -25.73 7.51 24.14
CA PHE A 1 -24.97 6.50 23.43
C PHE A 1 -23.45 6.63 23.66
N LEU A 2 -22.85 7.79 23.44
CA LEU A 2 -21.43 8.06 23.68
C LEU A 2 -21.27 8.94 24.91
N ASP A 3 -20.23 8.70 25.71
CA ASP A 3 -19.85 9.65 26.73
C ASP A 3 -19.17 10.89 26.13
N GLN A 4 -18.89 11.90 26.95
CA GLN A 4 -18.33 13.16 26.48
C GLN A 4 -16.93 12.97 25.85
N THR A 5 -16.09 12.12 26.43
CA THR A 5 -14.72 11.84 25.96
C THR A 5 -14.75 11.11 24.61
N GLN A 6 -15.63 10.13 24.47
CA GLN A 6 -15.83 9.37 23.23
C GLN A 6 -16.36 10.27 22.10
N ALA A 7 -17.33 11.15 22.41
CA ALA A 7 -17.87 12.11 21.44
C ALA A 7 -16.82 13.12 20.99
N LEU A 8 -15.99 13.63 21.92
CA LEU A 8 -14.86 14.52 21.60
C LEU A 8 -13.83 13.80 20.73
N LEU A 9 -13.44 12.57 21.10
CA LEU A 9 -12.49 11.77 20.33
C LEU A 9 -12.97 11.58 18.88
N LEU A 10 -14.24 11.18 18.68
CA LEU A 10 -14.79 11.04 17.33
C LEU A 10 -14.82 12.35 16.55
N SER A 11 -15.12 13.46 17.21
CA SER A 11 -15.14 14.79 16.58
C SER A 11 -13.74 15.20 16.12
N LEU A 12 -12.73 14.97 16.95
CA LEU A 12 -11.32 15.25 16.61
C LEU A 12 -10.84 14.37 15.45
N ILE A 13 -11.12 13.07 15.50
CA ILE A 13 -10.76 12.14 14.42
C ILE A 13 -11.45 12.54 13.13
N SER A 14 -12.75 12.83 13.16
CA SER A 14 -13.49 13.28 11.98
C SER A 14 -12.87 14.56 11.37
N THR A 15 -12.46 15.50 12.19
CA THR A 15 -11.76 16.71 11.76
C THR A 15 -10.42 16.39 11.12
N MET A 16 -9.63 15.49 11.72
CA MET A 16 -8.36 15.05 11.14
C MET A 16 -8.56 14.32 9.80
N VAL A 17 -9.57 13.47 9.69
CA VAL A 17 -9.92 12.77 8.43
C VAL A 17 -10.29 13.78 7.33
N VAL A 18 -11.06 14.81 7.65
CA VAL A 18 -11.36 15.88 6.70
C VAL A 18 -10.08 16.59 6.24
N TYR A 19 -9.18 16.94 7.16
CA TYR A 19 -7.90 17.58 6.79
C TYR A 19 -6.99 16.65 5.98
N TRP A 20 -6.93 15.35 6.29
CA TRP A 20 -6.19 14.37 5.49
C TRP A 20 -6.78 14.17 4.11
N SER A 21 -8.11 14.26 3.97
CA SER A 21 -8.81 14.03 2.69
C SER A 21 -8.73 15.22 1.74
N ASN A 22 -8.77 16.45 2.26
CA ASN A 22 -8.75 17.67 1.44
C ASN A 22 -7.37 18.34 1.34
N GLU A 23 -6.38 17.82 2.11
CA GLU A 23 -5.00 18.33 2.15
C GLU A 23 -4.89 19.84 2.39
N THR A 24 -5.90 20.46 3.00
CA THR A 24 -5.89 21.89 3.35
C THR A 24 -4.76 22.22 4.33
N ILE A 25 -4.42 21.27 5.17
CA ILE A 25 -3.25 21.28 6.06
C ILE A 25 -2.34 20.13 5.63
N PRO A 26 -1.02 20.31 5.56
CA PRO A 26 -0.08 19.24 5.23
C PRO A 26 -0.34 17.98 6.07
N ILE A 27 -0.30 16.82 5.44
CA ILE A 27 -0.60 15.52 6.08
C ILE A 27 0.21 15.34 7.36
N GLY A 28 1.51 15.66 7.32
CA GLY A 28 2.41 15.57 8.48
C GLY A 28 1.98 16.45 9.65
N VAL A 29 1.48 17.68 9.37
CA VAL A 29 1.00 18.61 10.43
C VAL A 29 -0.26 18.07 11.08
N THR A 30 -1.25 17.68 10.29
CA THR A 30 -2.49 17.05 10.79
C THR A 30 -2.16 15.81 11.62
N SER A 31 -1.18 15.04 11.20
CA SER A 31 -0.75 13.81 11.86
C SER A 31 -0.07 14.03 13.21
N LEU A 32 0.36 15.24 13.54
CA LEU A 32 0.91 15.59 14.84
C LEU A 32 -0.16 16.11 15.82
N LEU A 33 -1.38 16.37 15.36
CA LEU A 33 -2.48 16.88 16.20
C LEU A 33 -2.83 15.99 17.41
N PRO A 34 -2.78 14.64 17.35
CA PRO A 34 -3.04 13.81 18.52
C PRO A 34 -2.15 14.13 19.72
N ILE A 35 -0.87 14.50 19.49
CA ILE A 35 0.07 14.86 20.57
C ILE A 35 -0.40 16.10 21.35
N ILE A 36 -1.11 17.01 20.66
CA ILE A 36 -1.58 18.28 21.24
C ILE A 36 -3.02 18.14 21.71
N LEU A 37 -3.90 17.62 20.86
CA LEU A 37 -5.34 17.65 21.10
C LEU A 37 -5.80 16.59 22.10
N PHE A 38 -5.21 15.38 22.09
CA PHE A 38 -5.64 14.36 23.04
C PHE A 38 -5.36 14.76 24.50
N PRO A 39 -4.19 15.32 24.84
CA PRO A 39 -3.98 15.87 26.18
C PRO A 39 -4.83 17.13 26.48
N ALA A 40 -5.00 18.01 25.50
CA ALA A 40 -5.77 19.25 25.69
C ALA A 40 -7.26 19.00 26.01
N PHE A 41 -7.80 17.87 25.58
CA PHE A 41 -9.18 17.45 25.81
C PHE A 41 -9.29 16.29 26.82
N ASP A 42 -8.25 16.04 27.60
CA ASP A 42 -8.20 14.99 28.65
C ASP A 42 -8.53 13.58 28.12
N ILE A 43 -8.28 13.30 26.83
CA ILE A 43 -8.47 11.99 26.21
C ILE A 43 -7.33 11.05 26.61
N ALA A 44 -6.08 11.52 26.52
CA ALA A 44 -4.88 10.77 26.88
C ALA A 44 -3.72 11.74 27.18
N THR A 45 -2.76 11.32 28.00
CA THR A 45 -1.58 12.14 28.32
C THR A 45 -0.56 12.12 27.17
N VAL A 46 0.31 13.14 27.10
CA VAL A 46 1.43 13.21 26.15
C VAL A 46 2.29 11.93 26.22
N ASN A 47 2.57 11.43 27.43
CA ASN A 47 3.39 10.23 27.65
C ASN A 47 2.73 8.94 27.13
N GLN A 48 1.42 8.93 26.94
CA GLN A 48 0.69 7.82 26.34
C GLN A 48 0.61 7.94 24.81
N VAL A 49 0.57 9.16 24.29
CA VAL A 49 0.44 9.42 22.85
C VAL A 49 1.78 9.32 22.12
N VAL A 50 2.82 9.99 22.62
CA VAL A 50 4.13 10.11 21.94
C VAL A 50 4.80 8.76 21.62
N PRO A 51 4.77 7.73 22.48
CA PRO A 51 5.36 6.43 22.14
C PRO A 51 4.80 5.79 20.86
N ASN A 52 3.57 6.14 20.46
CA ASN A 52 2.99 5.63 19.21
C ASN A 52 3.72 6.10 17.96
N TYR A 53 4.46 7.21 18.03
CA TYR A 53 5.28 7.75 16.93
C TYR A 53 6.67 7.10 16.82
N SER A 54 7.01 6.19 17.73
CA SER A 54 8.31 5.48 17.73
C SER A 54 8.16 3.95 17.79
N LYS A 55 7.03 3.41 17.31
CA LYS A 55 6.83 1.96 17.26
C LYS A 55 7.83 1.29 16.32
N SER A 56 8.18 0.04 16.63
CA SER A 56 9.21 -0.73 15.93
C SER A 56 8.97 -0.84 14.42
N ILE A 57 7.71 -0.90 14.00
CA ILE A 57 7.31 -0.96 12.59
C ILE A 57 7.77 0.27 11.80
N ILE A 58 7.84 1.45 12.42
CA ILE A 58 8.29 2.69 11.79
C ILE A 58 9.74 2.56 11.30
N PHE A 59 10.58 1.83 12.02
CA PHE A 59 11.98 1.61 11.64
C PHE A 59 12.14 0.62 10.48
N LEU A 60 11.19 -0.31 10.30
CA LEU A 60 11.11 -1.12 9.08
C LEU A 60 10.93 -0.23 7.85
N PHE A 61 10.04 0.78 7.95
CA PHE A 61 9.82 1.73 6.85
C PHE A 61 11.02 2.59 6.55
N LEU A 62 11.65 3.07 7.60
CA LEU A 62 12.84 3.89 7.45
C LEU A 62 13.88 3.12 6.62
N GLY A 63 14.07 1.82 6.89
CA GLY A 63 14.92 0.95 6.08
C GLY A 63 14.45 0.85 4.62
N GLY A 64 13.15 0.59 4.42
CA GLY A 64 12.54 0.53 3.09
C GLY A 64 12.66 1.83 2.30
N PHE A 65 12.42 2.99 2.92
CA PHE A 65 12.58 4.30 2.28
C PHE A 65 14.03 4.58 1.86
N MET A 66 15.01 4.24 2.71
CA MET A 66 16.41 4.38 2.34
C MET A 66 16.78 3.54 1.12
N LEU A 67 16.31 2.29 1.04
CA LEU A 67 16.50 1.44 -0.14
C LEU A 67 15.82 2.02 -1.37
N ALA A 68 14.60 2.52 -1.25
CA ALA A 68 13.88 3.17 -2.34
C ALA A 68 14.62 4.40 -2.87
N ILE A 69 15.13 5.25 -1.99
CA ILE A 69 15.96 6.42 -2.34
C ILE A 69 17.25 5.99 -3.06
N ALA A 70 17.89 4.91 -2.62
CA ALA A 70 19.08 4.38 -3.28
C ALA A 70 18.76 3.89 -4.70
N VAL A 71 17.64 3.21 -4.91
CA VAL A 71 17.14 2.78 -6.23
C VAL A 71 16.86 3.99 -7.12
N GLU A 72 16.23 5.02 -6.59
CA GLU A 72 15.98 6.27 -7.30
C GLU A 72 17.28 7.00 -7.66
N LYS A 73 18.17 7.20 -6.70
CA LYS A 73 19.43 7.94 -6.87
C LYS A 73 20.35 7.31 -7.90
N THR A 74 20.45 5.98 -7.92
CA THR A 74 21.27 5.25 -8.89
C THR A 74 20.63 5.15 -10.27
N GLY A 75 19.34 5.45 -10.41
CA GLY A 75 18.60 5.23 -11.65
C GLY A 75 18.36 3.76 -11.98
N LEU A 76 18.60 2.82 -11.05
CA LEU A 76 18.41 1.39 -11.26
C LEU A 76 16.97 1.06 -11.72
N HIS A 77 15.97 1.76 -11.19
CA HIS A 77 14.57 1.61 -11.56
C HIS A 77 14.33 1.87 -13.06
N LYS A 78 15.05 2.83 -13.70
CA LYS A 78 14.93 3.10 -15.15
C LYS A 78 15.42 1.91 -15.97
N VAL A 79 16.53 1.32 -15.57
CA VAL A 79 17.10 0.15 -16.25
C VAL A 79 16.20 -1.06 -16.10
N ILE A 80 15.65 -1.29 -14.90
CA ILE A 80 14.66 -2.36 -14.66
C ILE A 80 13.45 -2.14 -15.56
N ALA A 81 12.86 -0.93 -15.57
CA ALA A 81 11.70 -0.60 -16.38
C ALA A 81 11.94 -0.88 -17.86
N THR A 82 13.02 -0.36 -18.44
CA THR A 82 13.30 -0.55 -19.87
C THR A 82 13.58 -2.02 -20.22
N LYS A 83 14.29 -2.76 -19.36
CA LYS A 83 14.50 -4.21 -19.58
C LYS A 83 13.20 -4.98 -19.52
N MET A 84 12.34 -4.69 -18.56
CA MET A 84 11.02 -5.34 -18.44
C MET A 84 10.15 -5.10 -19.66
N LEU A 85 10.08 -3.86 -20.17
CA LEU A 85 9.28 -3.55 -21.37
C LEU A 85 9.74 -4.31 -22.62
N ARG A 86 11.00 -4.73 -22.68
CA ARG A 86 11.55 -5.49 -23.81
C ARG A 86 11.30 -7.00 -23.76
N ILE A 87 10.95 -7.53 -22.59
CA ILE A 87 10.63 -8.97 -22.43
C ILE A 87 9.30 -9.31 -23.09
N PHE A 88 8.38 -8.35 -23.13
CA PHE A 88 7.02 -8.58 -23.64
C PHE A 88 6.90 -8.27 -25.13
N PRO A 89 5.94 -8.90 -25.84
CA PRO A 89 5.68 -8.62 -27.24
C PRO A 89 5.37 -7.15 -27.50
N ASN A 90 5.93 -6.58 -28.58
CA ASN A 90 5.66 -5.20 -29.02
C ASN A 90 4.27 -5.08 -29.67
N THR A 91 3.23 -5.41 -28.92
CA THR A 91 1.81 -5.30 -29.27
C THR A 91 1.11 -4.45 -28.22
N PRO A 92 -0.03 -3.81 -28.52
CA PRO A 92 -0.78 -3.03 -27.53
C PRO A 92 -1.05 -3.80 -26.24
N ARG A 93 -1.49 -5.06 -26.32
CA ARG A 93 -1.72 -5.93 -25.16
C ARG A 93 -0.43 -6.24 -24.41
N GLY A 94 0.61 -6.65 -25.14
CA GLY A 94 1.91 -6.98 -24.53
C GLY A 94 2.50 -5.80 -23.80
N MET A 95 2.40 -4.58 -24.37
CA MET A 95 2.93 -3.38 -23.75
C MET A 95 2.09 -2.91 -22.55
N ILE A 96 0.75 -3.02 -22.60
CA ILE A 96 -0.11 -2.74 -21.42
C ILE A 96 0.25 -3.71 -20.28
N PHE A 97 0.43 -4.99 -20.57
CA PHE A 97 0.84 -6.00 -19.59
C PHE A 97 2.24 -5.70 -19.04
N ALA A 98 3.19 -5.37 -19.90
CA ALA A 98 4.55 -4.98 -19.52
C ALA A 98 4.55 -3.75 -18.60
N LEU A 99 3.80 -2.70 -18.95
CA LEU A 99 3.71 -1.48 -18.16
C LEU A 99 3.06 -1.72 -16.81
N SER A 100 1.96 -2.49 -16.74
CA SER A 100 1.28 -2.78 -15.48
C SER A 100 2.13 -3.63 -14.55
N ILE A 101 2.78 -4.68 -15.04
CA ILE A 101 3.69 -5.51 -14.22
C ILE A 101 4.93 -4.73 -13.81
N THR A 102 5.56 -3.97 -14.73
CA THR A 102 6.73 -3.17 -14.39
C THR A 102 6.40 -2.15 -13.32
N SER A 103 5.27 -1.46 -13.47
CA SER A 103 4.77 -0.52 -12.46
C SER A 103 4.52 -1.23 -11.13
N GLY A 104 3.89 -2.39 -11.17
CA GLY A 104 3.63 -3.18 -9.97
C GLY A 104 4.90 -3.65 -9.26
N LEU A 105 5.86 -4.19 -9.99
CA LEU A 105 7.14 -4.63 -9.42
C LEU A 105 7.94 -3.48 -8.82
N LEU A 106 7.96 -2.33 -9.46
CA LEU A 106 8.61 -1.15 -8.90
C LEU A 106 7.85 -0.63 -7.67
N SER A 107 6.52 -0.60 -7.73
CA SER A 107 5.67 -0.10 -6.67
C SER A 107 5.63 -1.01 -5.43
N SER A 108 5.96 -2.28 -5.58
CA SER A 108 6.09 -3.19 -4.44
C SER A 108 7.29 -2.86 -3.53
N CYS A 109 8.25 -2.06 -4.01
CA CYS A 109 9.47 -1.67 -3.29
C CYS A 109 9.66 -0.14 -3.21
N LEU A 110 9.02 0.61 -4.12
CA LEU A 110 9.05 2.07 -4.18
C LEU A 110 7.66 2.61 -3.85
N SER A 111 7.55 3.92 -3.59
CA SER A 111 6.22 4.52 -3.48
C SER A 111 5.46 4.45 -4.82
N ASN A 112 4.14 4.26 -4.74
CA ASN A 112 3.25 4.29 -5.90
C ASN A 112 3.41 5.60 -6.69
N THR A 113 3.60 6.73 -6.00
CA THR A 113 3.83 8.06 -6.56
C THR A 113 5.11 8.10 -7.40
N THR A 114 6.24 7.71 -6.81
CA THR A 114 7.54 7.71 -7.50
C THR A 114 7.52 6.81 -8.74
N THR A 115 6.96 5.62 -8.59
CA THR A 115 6.81 4.66 -9.70
C THR A 115 6.02 5.27 -10.86
N THR A 116 4.90 5.90 -10.56
CA THR A 116 4.01 6.48 -11.57
C THR A 116 4.63 7.70 -12.25
N LEU A 117 5.21 8.62 -11.48
CA LEU A 117 5.92 9.79 -12.03
C LEU A 117 7.03 9.40 -13.00
N LEU A 118 7.67 8.27 -12.75
CA LEU A 118 8.74 7.76 -13.60
C LEU A 118 8.21 7.11 -14.88
N LEU A 119 7.19 6.25 -14.74
CA LEU A 119 6.74 5.41 -15.85
C LEU A 119 5.73 6.11 -16.78
N ILE A 120 4.95 7.10 -16.30
CA ILE A 120 4.00 7.82 -17.17
C ILE A 120 4.69 8.50 -18.35
N PRO A 121 5.75 9.32 -18.19
CA PRO A 121 6.44 9.91 -19.33
C PRO A 121 6.98 8.86 -20.29
N LEU A 122 7.56 7.77 -19.77
CA LEU A 122 8.05 6.65 -20.58
C LEU A 122 6.90 6.01 -21.37
N ALA A 123 5.79 5.71 -20.71
CA ALA A 123 4.61 5.10 -21.34
C ALA A 123 4.02 5.97 -22.46
N LEU A 124 3.97 7.29 -22.26
CA LEU A 124 3.47 8.23 -23.25
C LEU A 124 4.40 8.39 -24.46
N PHE A 125 5.69 8.14 -24.27
CA PHE A 125 6.68 8.17 -25.34
C PHE A 125 6.63 6.95 -26.28
N LEU A 126 6.08 5.82 -25.80
CA LEU A 126 6.01 4.57 -26.58
C LEU A 126 5.06 4.60 -27.78
N THR A 127 4.25 5.65 -27.93
CA THR A 127 3.27 5.77 -29.00
C THR A 127 2.86 7.19 -29.24
N SER A 128 2.52 7.54 -30.48
CA SER A 128 1.87 8.81 -30.84
C SER A 128 0.34 8.77 -30.74
N ASP A 129 -0.23 7.54 -30.73
CA ASP A 129 -1.70 7.35 -30.68
C ASP A 129 -2.29 7.73 -29.31
N VAL A 130 -3.29 8.60 -29.30
CA VAL A 130 -3.92 9.13 -28.08
C VAL A 130 -4.65 8.04 -27.29
N THR A 131 -5.28 7.09 -27.98
CA THR A 131 -6.02 5.98 -27.32
C THR A 131 -5.05 5.07 -26.58
N LEU A 132 -3.94 4.73 -27.22
CA LEU A 132 -2.88 3.95 -26.59
C LEU A 132 -2.24 4.70 -25.41
N LYS A 133 -1.98 6.00 -25.55
CA LYS A 133 -1.47 6.82 -24.43
C LYS A 133 -2.36 6.75 -23.21
N ILE A 134 -3.68 6.86 -23.39
CA ILE A 134 -4.65 6.73 -22.29
C ILE A 134 -4.54 5.37 -21.63
N ARG A 135 -4.52 4.29 -22.42
CA ARG A 135 -4.45 2.91 -21.87
C ARG A 135 -3.13 2.65 -21.17
N PHE A 136 -2.04 3.16 -21.70
CA PHE A 136 -0.71 3.01 -21.10
C PHE A 136 -0.60 3.78 -19.77
N ALA A 137 -1.10 5.02 -19.73
CA ALA A 137 -1.14 5.80 -18.50
C ALA A 137 -1.97 5.11 -17.40
N LEU A 138 -3.15 4.58 -17.76
CA LEU A 138 -3.99 3.81 -16.84
C LEU A 138 -3.31 2.49 -16.41
N ALA A 139 -2.64 1.78 -17.32
CA ALA A 139 -1.91 0.56 -16.98
C ALA A 139 -0.80 0.80 -15.96
N VAL A 140 -0.08 1.92 -16.08
CA VAL A 140 0.93 2.34 -15.09
C VAL A 140 0.29 2.68 -13.75
N ALA A 141 -0.77 3.50 -13.72
CA ALA A 141 -1.40 3.93 -12.48
C ALA A 141 -2.03 2.73 -11.71
N TYR A 142 -2.80 1.91 -12.41
CA TYR A 142 -3.45 0.75 -11.81
C TYR A 142 -2.43 -0.33 -11.43
N GLY A 143 -1.41 -0.52 -12.28
CA GLY A 143 -0.29 -1.41 -11.98
C GLY A 143 0.45 -1.01 -10.70
N ALA A 144 0.67 0.28 -10.47
CA ALA A 144 1.29 0.79 -9.24
C ALA A 144 0.44 0.46 -8.01
N SER A 145 -0.87 0.71 -8.06
CA SER A 145 -1.78 0.41 -6.94
C SER A 145 -1.85 -1.08 -6.63
N VAL A 146 -1.95 -1.94 -7.66
CA VAL A 146 -1.95 -3.40 -7.50
C VAL A 146 -0.60 -3.90 -6.98
N GLY A 147 0.51 -3.35 -7.46
CA GLY A 147 1.85 -3.73 -6.99
C GLY A 147 2.12 -3.31 -5.55
N GLY A 148 1.57 -2.17 -5.14
CA GLY A 148 1.71 -1.66 -3.78
C GLY A 148 1.18 -2.62 -2.71
N ILE A 149 0.16 -3.41 -2.98
CA ILE A 149 -0.32 -4.41 -2.02
C ILE A 149 0.54 -5.67 -1.96
N ALA A 150 1.39 -5.92 -2.97
CA ALA A 150 2.10 -7.19 -3.11
C ALA A 150 3.14 -7.45 -2.02
N THR A 151 3.64 -6.41 -1.36
CA THR A 151 4.57 -6.53 -0.23
C THR A 151 4.07 -5.75 0.98
N PRO A 152 4.49 -6.11 2.20
CA PRO A 152 4.12 -5.34 3.38
C PRO A 152 4.52 -3.86 3.30
N ILE A 153 5.63 -3.53 2.63
CA ILE A 153 6.20 -2.19 2.55
C ILE A 153 5.75 -1.37 1.34
N GLY A 154 5.01 -1.96 0.41
CA GLY A 154 4.68 -1.31 -0.86
C GLY A 154 3.65 -0.19 -0.75
N THR A 155 2.78 -0.21 0.27
CA THR A 155 1.79 0.85 0.49
C THR A 155 1.52 1.08 1.98
N PRO A 156 1.26 2.33 2.41
CA PRO A 156 1.05 2.69 3.81
C PRO A 156 -0.03 1.86 4.55
N PRO A 157 -1.20 1.57 3.99
CA PRO A 157 -2.21 0.74 4.67
C PRO A 157 -1.70 -0.59 5.21
N ASN A 158 -0.87 -1.32 4.43
CA ASN A 158 -0.32 -2.61 4.86
C ASN A 158 0.43 -2.50 6.19
N LEU A 159 1.04 -1.41 6.41
CA LEU A 159 1.92 -1.08 7.50
C LEU A 159 1.17 -0.68 8.75
N ILE A 160 0.06 0.02 8.58
CA ILE A 160 -0.88 0.31 9.68
C ILE A 160 -1.46 -1.01 10.18
N LEU A 161 -1.81 -1.92 9.27
CA LEU A 161 -2.25 -3.25 9.67
C LEU A 161 -1.22 -3.95 10.56
N TYR A 162 0.05 -4.02 10.12
CA TYR A 162 1.11 -4.64 10.93
C TYR A 162 1.23 -4.01 12.31
N GLY A 163 1.17 -2.68 12.38
CA GLY A 163 1.22 -1.97 13.65
C GLY A 163 0.01 -2.26 14.55
N VAL A 164 -1.19 -2.36 13.99
CA VAL A 164 -2.40 -2.71 14.75
C VAL A 164 -2.34 -4.16 15.23
N LEU A 165 -1.91 -5.11 14.39
CA LEU A 165 -1.74 -6.50 14.80
C LEU A 165 -0.73 -6.62 15.96
N GLU A 166 0.43 -5.96 15.85
CA GLU A 166 1.45 -5.94 16.90
C GLU A 166 0.91 -5.37 18.23
N ASP A 167 0.17 -4.25 18.18
CA ASP A 167 -0.44 -3.63 19.35
C ASP A 167 -1.45 -4.51 20.06
N LYS A 168 -2.12 -5.36 19.31
CA LYS A 168 -3.14 -6.29 19.82
C LYS A 168 -2.54 -7.66 20.17
N GLY A 169 -1.24 -7.84 20.06
CA GLY A 169 -0.55 -9.10 20.34
C GLY A 169 -0.88 -10.21 19.35
N ILE A 170 -1.39 -9.86 18.17
CA ILE A 170 -1.62 -10.81 17.08
C ILE A 170 -0.32 -10.94 16.29
N GLU A 171 0.08 -12.18 16.00
CA GLU A 171 1.30 -12.45 15.24
C GLU A 171 1.20 -11.84 13.83
N THR A 172 2.20 -11.05 13.47
CA THR A 172 2.28 -10.48 12.13
C THR A 172 2.79 -11.48 11.13
N LEU A 173 2.24 -11.47 9.92
CA LEU A 173 2.70 -12.36 8.86
C LEU A 173 4.15 -12.06 8.48
N PRO A 174 5.03 -13.07 8.38
CA PRO A 174 6.36 -12.92 7.79
C PRO A 174 6.28 -12.31 6.38
N PHE A 175 7.30 -11.54 5.99
CA PHE A 175 7.31 -10.82 4.71
C PHE A 175 6.95 -11.71 3.51
N ILE A 176 7.55 -12.89 3.43
CA ILE A 176 7.32 -13.81 2.31
C ILE A 176 5.92 -14.44 2.36
N GLN A 177 5.42 -14.74 3.55
CA GLN A 177 4.06 -15.26 3.71
C GLN A 177 3.03 -14.24 3.21
N TRP A 178 3.19 -12.96 3.56
CA TRP A 178 2.38 -11.88 2.97
C TRP A 178 2.42 -11.90 1.45
N VAL A 179 3.64 -11.93 0.87
CA VAL A 179 3.81 -11.95 -0.59
C VAL A 179 3.09 -13.14 -1.21
N MET A 180 3.24 -14.34 -0.62
CA MET A 180 2.59 -15.56 -1.14
C MET A 180 1.06 -15.47 -1.05
N MET A 181 0.52 -14.88 0.01
CA MET A 181 -0.93 -14.72 0.17
C MET A 181 -1.52 -13.70 -0.82
N VAL A 182 -0.80 -12.61 -1.10
CA VAL A 182 -1.31 -11.52 -1.94
C VAL A 182 -0.93 -11.67 -3.43
N ALA A 183 0.16 -12.39 -3.75
CA ALA A 183 0.60 -12.59 -5.13
C ALA A 183 -0.49 -13.12 -6.09
N PRO A 184 -1.36 -14.07 -5.71
CA PRO A 184 -2.44 -14.51 -6.57
C PRO A 184 -3.41 -13.38 -6.96
N ILE A 185 -3.73 -12.49 -6.02
CA ILE A 185 -4.59 -11.32 -6.26
C ILE A 185 -3.92 -10.38 -7.27
N ALA A 186 -2.65 -10.04 -7.03
CA ALA A 186 -1.89 -9.16 -7.91
C ALA A 186 -1.75 -9.76 -9.33
N ALA A 187 -1.42 -11.04 -9.43
CA ALA A 187 -1.25 -11.74 -10.71
C ALA A 187 -2.55 -11.72 -11.53
N VAL A 188 -3.68 -12.06 -10.93
CA VAL A 188 -4.99 -12.02 -11.60
C VAL A 188 -5.34 -10.60 -12.02
N MET A 189 -5.11 -9.60 -11.17
CA MET A 189 -5.38 -8.21 -11.49
C MET A 189 -4.51 -7.69 -12.65
N PHE A 190 -3.23 -8.04 -12.74
CA PHE A 190 -2.39 -7.68 -13.90
C PHE A 190 -2.92 -8.28 -15.20
N VAL A 191 -3.38 -9.52 -15.17
CA VAL A 191 -4.01 -10.16 -16.32
C VAL A 191 -5.31 -9.43 -16.69
N VAL A 192 -6.17 -9.15 -15.73
CA VAL A 192 -7.44 -8.42 -15.94
C VAL A 192 -7.19 -7.02 -16.51
N ILE A 193 -6.25 -6.25 -15.93
CA ILE A 193 -5.85 -4.93 -16.43
C ILE A 193 -5.40 -5.03 -17.88
N SER A 194 -4.56 -6.01 -18.21
CA SER A 194 -4.05 -6.19 -19.57
C SER A 194 -5.18 -6.50 -20.58
N PHE A 195 -6.07 -7.40 -20.24
CA PHE A 195 -7.19 -7.76 -21.13
C PHE A 195 -8.18 -6.63 -21.32
N VAL A 196 -8.60 -5.98 -20.23
CA VAL A 196 -9.61 -4.92 -20.27
C VAL A 196 -9.08 -3.67 -20.96
N LEU A 197 -7.87 -3.23 -20.62
CA LEU A 197 -7.28 -2.04 -21.24
C LEU A 197 -6.83 -2.28 -22.68
N SER A 198 -6.58 -3.52 -23.12
CA SER A 198 -6.22 -3.82 -24.50
C SER A 198 -7.42 -4.12 -25.40
N TYR A 199 -8.62 -4.16 -24.84
CA TYR A 199 -9.83 -4.43 -25.65
C TYR A 199 -10.05 -3.36 -26.71
N GLY A 200 -10.26 -3.78 -27.95
CA GLY A 200 -10.48 -2.90 -29.09
C GLY A 200 -9.23 -2.26 -29.71
N LEU A 201 -8.01 -2.60 -29.26
CA LEU A 201 -6.75 -2.01 -29.76
C LEU A 201 -6.02 -2.87 -30.82
N GLY A 202 -6.70 -3.83 -31.43
CA GLY A 202 -6.09 -4.70 -32.43
C GLY A 202 -5.60 -3.91 -33.65
N GLY A 203 -4.38 -4.23 -34.13
CA GLY A 203 -3.79 -3.63 -35.32
C GLY A 203 -3.09 -2.28 -35.17
N MET A 204 -3.08 -1.67 -33.99
CA MET A 204 -2.31 -0.46 -33.72
C MET A 204 -0.81 -0.75 -33.68
N LYS A 205 -0.01 0.15 -34.25
CA LYS A 205 1.46 0.05 -34.26
C LYS A 205 2.05 0.78 -33.08
N LEU A 206 3.16 0.25 -32.56
CA LEU A 206 3.95 0.82 -31.48
C LEU A 206 5.33 1.22 -32.00
N ASP A 207 5.88 2.27 -31.42
CA ASP A 207 7.27 2.64 -31.63
C ASP A 207 8.21 1.66 -30.91
N GLN A 208 9.44 1.52 -31.38
CA GLN A 208 10.38 0.57 -30.78
C GLN A 208 10.95 1.16 -29.47
N VAL A 209 11.03 0.31 -28.45
CA VAL A 209 11.70 0.66 -27.19
C VAL A 209 13.20 0.65 -27.38
N GLU A 210 13.86 1.79 -27.21
CA GLU A 210 15.31 1.90 -27.31
C GLU A 210 16.06 1.03 -26.30
N ALA A 211 17.25 0.56 -26.69
CA ALA A 211 18.09 -0.27 -25.84
C ALA A 211 18.70 0.57 -24.70
N THR A 212 18.54 0.12 -23.46
CA THR A 212 19.37 0.61 -22.36
C THR A 212 20.76 -0.01 -22.41
N GLY A 213 21.77 0.76 -22.05
CA GLY A 213 23.15 0.29 -21.90
C GLY A 213 23.31 -0.72 -20.74
N GLU A 214 24.56 -1.17 -20.54
CA GLU A 214 24.91 -2.01 -19.41
C GLU A 214 24.68 -1.30 -18.06
N LEU A 215 24.43 -2.10 -17.02
CA LEU A 215 24.32 -1.60 -15.64
C LEU A 215 25.62 -0.95 -15.19
N ALA A 216 25.56 0.25 -14.68
CA ALA A 216 26.69 0.92 -14.04
C ALA A 216 27.14 0.14 -12.78
N PRO A 217 28.40 0.26 -12.36
CA PRO A 217 28.92 -0.48 -11.19
C PRO A 217 28.08 -0.29 -9.91
N GLN A 218 27.61 0.93 -9.64
CA GLN A 218 26.76 1.23 -8.49
C GLN A 218 25.38 0.56 -8.61
N GLN A 219 24.81 0.52 -9.82
CA GLN A 219 23.53 -0.16 -10.08
C GLN A 219 23.66 -1.68 -9.90
N LYS A 220 24.77 -2.29 -10.37
CA LYS A 220 25.06 -3.71 -10.15
C LYS A 220 25.15 -4.03 -8.65
N LYS A 221 25.91 -3.20 -7.92
CA LYS A 221 26.08 -3.34 -6.47
C LYS A 221 24.74 -3.29 -5.72
N LEU A 222 23.93 -2.26 -6.02
CA LEU A 222 22.60 -2.12 -5.42
C LEU A 222 21.67 -3.28 -5.78
N MET A 223 21.67 -3.72 -7.02
CA MET A 223 20.88 -4.85 -7.48
C MET A 223 21.23 -6.13 -6.70
N TYR A 224 22.52 -6.43 -6.52
CA TYR A 224 22.94 -7.58 -5.72
C TYR A 224 22.55 -7.43 -4.25
N THR A 225 22.58 -6.22 -3.70
CA THR A 225 22.11 -5.96 -2.32
C THR A 225 20.62 -6.23 -2.16
N LEU A 226 19.80 -5.79 -3.13
CA LEU A 226 18.35 -6.06 -3.12
C LEU A 226 18.05 -7.55 -3.29
N ILE A 227 18.80 -8.26 -4.14
CA ILE A 227 18.69 -9.71 -4.27
C ILE A 227 19.07 -10.38 -2.95
N ALA A 228 20.17 -9.96 -2.31
CA ALA A 228 20.57 -10.49 -1.01
C ALA A 228 19.52 -10.26 0.07
N LEU A 229 18.88 -9.07 0.11
CA LEU A 229 17.77 -8.79 1.01
C LEU A 229 16.62 -9.78 0.79
N VAL A 230 16.20 -9.97 -0.47
CA VAL A 230 15.11 -10.92 -0.80
C VAL A 230 15.50 -12.33 -0.36
N VAL A 231 16.72 -12.78 -0.64
CA VAL A 231 17.22 -14.10 -0.22
C VAL A 231 17.20 -14.25 1.31
N VAL A 232 17.64 -13.23 2.06
CA VAL A 232 17.61 -13.23 3.52
C VAL A 232 16.18 -13.31 4.04
N LEU A 233 15.24 -12.55 3.48
CA LEU A 233 13.83 -12.59 3.87
C LEU A 233 13.18 -13.95 3.57
N PHE A 234 13.52 -14.57 2.43
CA PHE A 234 13.09 -15.95 2.12
C PHE A 234 13.68 -16.96 3.10
N ALA A 235 14.97 -16.88 3.37
CA ALA A 235 15.64 -17.76 4.31
C ALA A 235 15.17 -17.56 5.76
N ASN A 236 14.65 -16.36 6.08
CA ASN A 236 14.09 -16.07 7.40
C ASN A 236 12.68 -16.63 7.59
N SER A 237 11.94 -16.84 6.50
CA SER A 237 10.54 -17.28 6.57
C SER A 237 10.45 -18.76 6.94
N PRO A 238 9.63 -19.14 7.93
CA PRO A 238 9.43 -20.55 8.27
C PRO A 238 8.67 -21.27 7.15
N ILE A 239 8.99 -22.55 6.96
CA ILE A 239 8.30 -23.49 6.06
C ILE A 239 7.95 -24.72 6.88
N GLU A 240 6.86 -24.63 7.62
CA GLU A 240 6.40 -25.71 8.48
C GLU A 240 6.02 -26.97 7.68
N PRO A 241 6.33 -28.19 8.18
CA PRO A 241 7.14 -28.53 9.37
C PRO A 241 8.64 -28.67 9.06
N TYR A 242 9.13 -28.27 7.89
CA TYR A 242 10.46 -28.63 7.37
C TYR A 242 11.57 -27.66 7.78
N TYR A 243 11.24 -26.39 8.02
CA TYR A 243 12.23 -25.35 8.30
C TYR A 243 11.64 -24.24 9.17
N SER A 244 12.26 -23.99 10.33
CA SER A 244 11.79 -23.01 11.31
C SER A 244 12.17 -21.56 10.99
N GLY A 245 12.84 -21.31 9.87
CA GLY A 245 13.37 -20.00 9.55
C GLY A 245 14.65 -19.65 10.30
N MET A 246 15.19 -18.45 10.05
CA MET A 246 16.40 -17.94 10.73
C MET A 246 16.07 -17.20 12.03
N ASN A 247 14.80 -16.99 12.35
CA ASN A 247 14.33 -16.22 13.51
C ASN A 247 14.93 -14.80 13.61
N LEU A 248 15.28 -14.19 12.48
CA LEU A 248 15.73 -12.81 12.44
C LEU A 248 14.53 -11.84 12.55
N ASN A 249 14.73 -10.74 13.23
CA ASN A 249 13.74 -9.67 13.26
C ASN A 249 13.74 -8.96 11.90
N GLU A 250 12.69 -9.12 11.10
CA GLU A 250 12.58 -8.56 9.75
C GLU A 250 12.69 -7.02 9.73
N LYS A 251 12.22 -6.34 10.80
CA LYS A 251 12.35 -4.89 10.95
C LYS A 251 13.81 -4.47 11.05
N ALA A 252 14.59 -5.23 11.83
CA ALA A 252 16.04 -5.02 11.95
C ALA A 252 16.76 -5.35 10.64
N VAL A 253 16.36 -6.40 9.93
CA VAL A 253 16.92 -6.77 8.63
C VAL A 253 16.73 -5.63 7.63
N LEU A 254 15.51 -5.16 7.44
CA LEU A 254 15.22 -4.07 6.50
C LEU A 254 15.96 -2.77 6.85
N LEU A 255 15.98 -2.41 8.14
CA LEU A 255 16.73 -1.25 8.61
C LEU A 255 18.23 -1.41 8.34
N THR A 256 18.80 -2.59 8.60
CA THR A 256 20.22 -2.89 8.33
C THR A 256 20.54 -2.69 6.85
N PHE A 257 19.76 -3.27 5.94
CA PHE A 257 19.98 -3.11 4.51
C PHE A 257 19.83 -1.65 4.05
N GLY A 258 18.91 -0.89 4.65
CA GLY A 258 18.79 0.56 4.42
C GLY A 258 20.02 1.33 4.88
N LEU A 259 20.54 1.06 6.09
CA LEU A 259 21.73 1.71 6.65
C LEU A 259 23.01 1.33 5.91
N LEU A 260 23.13 0.12 5.37
CA LEU A 260 24.23 -0.29 4.52
C LEU A 260 24.45 0.64 3.31
N MET A 261 23.41 1.34 2.84
CA MET A 261 23.53 2.27 1.72
C MET A 261 24.41 3.49 2.03
N PHE A 262 24.65 3.80 3.31
CA PHE A 262 25.45 4.95 3.75
C PHE A 262 26.93 4.61 4.00
N VAL A 263 27.27 3.34 4.20
CA VAL A 263 28.61 2.92 4.64
C VAL A 263 29.38 2.21 3.53
N PRO A 264 30.75 2.27 3.54
CA PRO A 264 31.55 1.45 2.64
C PRO A 264 31.26 -0.06 2.83
N PRO A 265 31.27 -0.85 1.77
CA PRO A 265 31.68 -0.55 0.41
C PRO A 265 30.56 0.03 -0.47
N PHE A 266 29.35 0.24 0.07
CA PHE A 266 28.20 0.71 -0.72
C PHE A 266 28.26 2.21 -0.99
N SER A 267 28.20 3.04 0.05
CA SER A 267 28.30 4.52 -0.02
C SER A 267 27.46 5.12 -1.17
N ILE A 268 26.23 4.63 -1.33
CA ILE A 268 25.29 5.09 -2.36
C ILE A 268 24.58 6.35 -1.87
N LEU A 269 24.19 6.36 -0.58
CA LEU A 269 23.51 7.49 0.06
C LEU A 269 24.49 8.29 0.92
N ASN A 270 24.17 9.56 1.08
CA ASN A 270 24.73 10.44 2.09
C ASN A 270 23.61 11.00 2.98
N TRP A 271 23.96 11.68 4.08
CA TRP A 271 22.96 12.15 5.03
C TRP A 271 21.95 13.14 4.41
N GLU A 272 22.37 13.93 3.41
CA GLU A 272 21.48 14.84 2.69
C GLU A 272 20.34 14.12 1.94
N ASP A 273 20.56 12.88 1.50
CA ASP A 273 19.54 12.08 0.83
C ASP A 273 18.37 11.73 1.76
N THR A 274 18.57 11.76 3.10
CA THR A 274 17.51 11.50 4.08
C THR A 274 16.41 12.57 4.04
N LYS A 275 16.65 13.74 3.46
CA LYS A 275 15.62 14.77 3.23
C LYS A 275 14.51 14.28 2.30
N LYS A 276 14.77 13.24 1.49
CA LYS A 276 13.76 12.61 0.63
C LYS A 276 12.89 11.59 1.35
N ILE A 277 13.19 11.26 2.60
CA ILE A 277 12.35 10.37 3.40
C ILE A 277 11.00 11.07 3.61
N PRO A 278 9.87 10.40 3.31
CA PRO A 278 8.56 10.98 3.49
C PRO A 278 8.16 10.97 4.98
N TYR A 279 8.70 11.90 5.76
CA TYR A 279 8.43 12.02 7.19
C TYR A 279 6.94 12.21 7.51
N GLU A 280 6.19 12.83 6.59
CA GLU A 280 4.73 12.95 6.68
C GLU A 280 4.05 11.59 6.86
N ILE A 281 4.51 10.57 6.14
CA ILE A 281 3.99 9.20 6.24
C ILE A 281 4.39 8.60 7.60
N ILE A 282 5.59 8.85 8.08
CA ILE A 282 6.03 8.40 9.41
C ILE A 282 5.13 8.99 10.50
N PHE A 283 4.83 10.29 10.44
CA PHE A 283 3.93 10.93 11.39
C PHE A 283 2.49 10.43 11.25
N LEU A 284 2.05 10.16 10.03
CA LEU A 284 0.73 9.59 9.78
C LEU A 284 0.54 8.22 10.44
N PHE A 285 1.57 7.36 10.45
CA PHE A 285 1.55 6.12 11.22
C PHE A 285 1.43 6.38 12.72
N GLY A 286 2.22 7.30 13.26
CA GLY A 286 2.13 7.69 14.66
C GLY A 286 0.74 8.17 15.05
N ALA A 287 0.10 8.97 14.19
CA ALA A 287 -1.28 9.40 14.38
C ALA A 287 -2.26 8.23 14.34
N GLY A 288 -2.14 7.32 13.36
CA GLY A 288 -2.97 6.13 13.26
C GLY A 288 -2.89 5.25 14.50
N PHE A 289 -1.67 4.99 15.00
CA PHE A 289 -1.48 4.24 16.23
C PHE A 289 -2.01 4.98 17.47
N SER A 290 -1.91 6.32 17.50
CA SER A 290 -2.48 7.12 18.59
C SER A 290 -4.01 7.09 18.58
N ILE A 291 -4.63 7.10 17.42
CA ILE A 291 -6.08 6.92 17.26
C ILE A 291 -6.48 5.51 17.72
N ALA A 292 -5.77 4.47 17.27
CA ALA A 292 -6.02 3.09 17.69
C ALA A 292 -5.92 2.93 19.22
N PHE A 293 -4.90 3.51 19.83
CA PHE A 293 -4.73 3.56 21.27
C PHE A 293 -5.92 4.26 21.94
N ALA A 294 -6.30 5.46 21.47
CA ALA A 294 -7.37 6.25 22.06
C ALA A 294 -8.74 5.54 21.96
N PHE A 295 -9.02 4.85 20.86
CA PHE A 295 -10.24 4.03 20.69
C PHE A 295 -10.37 2.98 21.81
N THR A 296 -9.28 2.25 22.07
CA THR A 296 -9.26 1.23 23.12
C THR A 296 -9.27 1.85 24.51
N TYR A 297 -8.48 2.91 24.72
CA TYR A 297 -8.32 3.56 26.02
C TYR A 297 -9.60 4.21 26.54
N THR A 298 -10.43 4.77 25.63
CA THR A 298 -11.72 5.39 25.96
C THR A 298 -12.89 4.42 25.94
N GLY A 299 -12.69 3.15 25.58
CA GLY A 299 -13.77 2.18 25.41
C GLY A 299 -14.67 2.45 24.19
N LEU A 300 -14.25 3.34 23.28
CA LEU A 300 -15.04 3.69 22.11
C LEU A 300 -15.16 2.50 21.13
N SER A 301 -14.11 1.69 21.04
CA SER A 301 -14.11 0.47 20.21
C SER A 301 -15.26 -0.47 20.62
N GLU A 302 -15.44 -0.71 21.92
CA GLU A 302 -16.45 -1.60 22.48
C GLU A 302 -17.86 -1.06 22.23
N VAL A 303 -18.06 0.25 22.40
CA VAL A 303 -19.36 0.90 22.14
C VAL A 303 -19.75 0.76 20.68
N LEU A 304 -18.82 1.00 19.75
CA LEU A 304 -19.08 0.85 18.32
C LEU A 304 -19.34 -0.61 17.95
N ALA A 305 -18.58 -1.55 18.51
CA ALA A 305 -18.76 -2.96 18.25
C ALA A 305 -20.13 -3.49 18.73
N LEU A 306 -20.61 -3.04 19.91
CA LEU A 306 -21.95 -3.38 20.40
C LEU A 306 -23.05 -2.90 19.44
N HIS A 307 -22.92 -1.72 18.85
CA HIS A 307 -23.92 -1.21 17.89
C HIS A 307 -23.87 -1.95 16.54
N LEU A 308 -22.70 -2.47 16.19
CA LEU A 308 -22.49 -3.23 14.96
C LEU A 308 -22.73 -4.75 15.14
N SER A 309 -22.99 -5.22 16.35
CA SER A 309 -23.20 -6.65 16.64
C SER A 309 -24.38 -7.29 15.86
N ASN A 310 -25.39 -6.50 15.48
CA ASN A 310 -26.50 -6.98 14.65
C ASN A 310 -26.05 -7.49 13.26
N PHE A 311 -24.89 -7.06 12.78
CA PHE A 311 -24.32 -7.55 11.52
C PHE A 311 -23.71 -8.95 11.64
N SER A 312 -23.41 -9.44 12.86
CA SER A 312 -22.82 -10.77 13.09
C SER A 312 -23.74 -11.94 12.69
N SER A 313 -25.04 -11.69 12.52
CA SER A 313 -25.99 -12.69 12.02
C SER A 313 -25.81 -13.04 10.54
N LEU A 314 -25.04 -12.24 9.78
CA LEU A 314 -24.78 -12.49 8.37
C LEU A 314 -23.69 -13.56 8.19
N PRO A 315 -23.77 -14.37 7.11
CA PRO A 315 -22.68 -15.28 6.77
C PRO A 315 -21.33 -14.54 6.61
N PRO A 316 -20.19 -15.12 7.06
CA PRO A 316 -18.87 -14.47 6.98
C PRO A 316 -18.53 -13.96 5.59
N PHE A 317 -18.89 -14.69 4.54
CA PHE A 317 -18.71 -14.26 3.15
C PHE A 317 -19.44 -12.94 2.84
N MET A 318 -20.68 -12.77 3.31
CA MET A 318 -21.43 -11.53 3.12
C MET A 318 -20.81 -10.36 3.88
N LEU A 319 -20.34 -10.60 5.10
CA LEU A 319 -19.66 -9.59 5.89
C LEU A 319 -18.38 -9.13 5.19
N LEU A 320 -17.57 -10.05 4.68
CA LEU A 320 -16.37 -9.73 3.90
C LEU A 320 -16.73 -8.92 2.65
N LEU A 321 -17.79 -9.28 1.94
CA LEU A 321 -18.25 -8.56 0.74
C LEU A 321 -18.71 -7.13 1.07
N ILE A 322 -19.44 -6.94 2.17
CA ILE A 322 -19.89 -5.62 2.63
C ILE A 322 -18.68 -4.76 3.01
N ILE A 323 -17.77 -5.29 3.81
CA ILE A 323 -16.57 -4.55 4.23
C ILE A 323 -15.68 -4.21 3.03
N ALA A 324 -15.42 -5.18 2.16
CA ALA A 324 -14.63 -4.96 0.95
C ALA A 324 -15.24 -3.87 0.06
N SER A 325 -16.56 -3.91 -0.14
CA SER A 325 -17.27 -2.89 -0.94
C SER A 325 -17.24 -1.53 -0.27
N LEU A 326 -17.56 -1.45 1.02
CA LEU A 326 -17.55 -0.20 1.77
C LEU A 326 -16.17 0.46 1.73
N VAL A 327 -15.13 -0.30 2.03
CA VAL A 327 -13.75 0.22 2.04
C VAL A 327 -13.33 0.67 0.65
N THR A 328 -13.54 -0.16 -0.38
CA THR A 328 -13.15 0.17 -1.77
C THR A 328 -13.83 1.43 -2.29
N PHE A 329 -15.12 1.63 -2.04
CA PHE A 329 -15.80 2.83 -2.50
C PHE A 329 -15.55 4.06 -1.61
N THR A 330 -15.31 3.87 -0.33
CA THR A 330 -14.95 5.00 0.56
C THR A 330 -13.56 5.53 0.25
N THR A 331 -12.61 4.64 -0.04
CA THR A 331 -11.23 5.05 -0.36
C THR A 331 -11.13 5.84 -1.68
N GLU A 332 -12.12 5.80 -2.54
CA GLU A 332 -12.17 6.62 -3.76
C GLU A 332 -12.27 8.13 -3.48
N ILE A 333 -12.83 8.50 -2.33
CA ILE A 333 -13.06 9.89 -1.93
C ILE A 333 -12.29 10.29 -0.67
N THR A 334 -11.51 9.38 -0.10
CA THR A 334 -10.71 9.61 1.11
C THR A 334 -9.30 9.06 0.93
N SER A 335 -8.36 9.51 1.75
CA SER A 335 -7.02 8.94 1.79
C SER A 335 -7.06 7.47 2.26
N ASN A 336 -6.46 6.56 1.50
CA ASN A 336 -6.35 5.13 1.85
C ASN A 336 -5.80 4.94 3.27
N THR A 337 -4.74 5.68 3.58
CA THR A 337 -4.03 5.61 4.86
C THR A 337 -4.90 6.13 6.00
N ALA A 338 -5.57 7.27 5.81
CA ALA A 338 -6.46 7.85 6.81
C ALA A 338 -7.65 6.92 7.10
N LEU A 339 -8.26 6.37 6.05
CA LEU A 339 -9.36 5.42 6.19
C LEU A 339 -8.97 4.20 7.02
N ILE A 340 -7.84 3.57 6.71
CA ILE A 340 -7.39 2.37 7.42
C ILE A 340 -6.97 2.67 8.86
N SER A 341 -6.31 3.80 9.11
CA SER A 341 -5.94 4.22 10.48
C SER A 341 -7.15 4.32 11.40
N MET A 342 -8.29 4.78 10.88
CA MET A 342 -9.54 4.90 11.63
C MET A 342 -10.32 3.58 11.69
N LEU A 343 -10.34 2.83 10.59
CA LEU A 343 -11.22 1.67 10.46
C LEU A 343 -10.70 0.43 11.18
N LEU A 344 -9.38 0.15 11.14
CA LEU A 344 -8.84 -1.08 11.70
C LEU A 344 -9.09 -1.24 13.21
N PRO A 345 -8.97 -0.21 14.07
CA PRO A 345 -9.31 -0.34 15.49
C PRO A 345 -10.79 -0.72 15.74
N VAL A 346 -11.69 -0.13 14.95
CA VAL A 346 -13.13 -0.43 15.04
C VAL A 346 -13.40 -1.85 14.55
N LEU A 347 -12.84 -2.22 13.41
CA LEU A 347 -13.04 -3.54 12.83
C LEU A 347 -12.45 -4.63 13.72
N TYR A 348 -11.31 -4.38 14.37
CA TYR A 348 -10.73 -5.25 15.39
C TYR A 348 -11.74 -5.54 16.50
N ALA A 349 -12.31 -4.49 17.12
CA ALA A 349 -13.24 -4.65 18.22
C ALA A 349 -14.51 -5.39 17.78
N VAL A 350 -15.03 -5.10 16.58
CA VAL A 350 -16.20 -5.79 16.03
C VAL A 350 -15.92 -7.27 15.82
N THR A 351 -14.79 -7.62 15.23
CA THR A 351 -14.45 -9.02 14.93
C THR A 351 -14.18 -9.83 16.19
N GLU A 352 -13.45 -9.28 17.17
CA GLU A 352 -13.19 -9.90 18.47
C GLU A 352 -14.50 -10.19 19.24
N GLN A 353 -15.40 -9.20 19.34
CA GLN A 353 -16.64 -9.38 20.08
C GLN A 353 -17.57 -10.41 19.44
N ASN A 354 -17.50 -10.57 18.12
CA ASN A 354 -18.38 -11.49 17.39
C ASN A 354 -17.71 -12.84 17.08
N GLY A 355 -16.51 -13.11 17.61
CA GLY A 355 -15.78 -14.36 17.38
C GLY A 355 -15.45 -14.62 15.90
N LEU A 356 -15.24 -13.55 15.11
CA LEU A 356 -14.85 -13.63 13.71
C LEU A 356 -13.33 -13.74 13.60
N ASP A 357 -12.86 -14.23 12.46
CA ASP A 357 -11.42 -14.24 12.14
C ASP A 357 -10.89 -12.81 11.96
N THR A 358 -10.41 -12.22 13.05
CA THR A 358 -9.98 -10.83 13.12
C THR A 358 -8.90 -10.53 12.08
N GLN A 359 -7.87 -11.37 11.96
CA GLN A 359 -6.77 -11.13 11.04
C GLN A 359 -7.24 -11.11 9.58
N LEU A 360 -8.12 -12.02 9.21
CA LEU A 360 -8.72 -12.11 7.87
C LEU A 360 -9.49 -10.82 7.51
N PHE A 361 -10.34 -10.35 8.42
CA PHE A 361 -11.15 -9.15 8.18
C PHE A 361 -10.30 -7.88 8.08
N LEU A 362 -9.31 -7.73 8.96
CA LEU A 362 -8.38 -6.61 8.91
C LEU A 362 -7.54 -6.61 7.62
N MET A 363 -7.09 -7.78 7.16
CA MET A 363 -6.37 -7.91 5.89
C MET A 363 -7.24 -7.54 4.69
N VAL A 364 -8.49 -8.03 4.62
CA VAL A 364 -9.42 -7.68 3.54
C VAL A 364 -9.63 -6.17 3.48
N ALA A 365 -9.93 -5.52 4.61
CA ALA A 365 -10.10 -4.08 4.66
C ALA A 365 -8.84 -3.34 4.17
N THR A 366 -7.67 -3.79 4.62
CA THR A 366 -6.38 -3.18 4.25
C THR A 366 -6.10 -3.28 2.76
N ILE A 367 -6.26 -4.45 2.15
CA ILE A 367 -6.04 -4.65 0.72
C ILE A 367 -7.05 -3.84 -0.11
N CYS A 368 -8.33 -3.87 0.29
CA CYS A 368 -9.39 -3.13 -0.39
C CYS A 368 -9.17 -1.61 -0.34
N SER A 369 -8.56 -1.07 0.70
CA SER A 369 -8.25 0.36 0.78
C SER A 369 -7.26 0.83 -0.28
N SER A 370 -6.46 -0.06 -0.83
CA SER A 370 -5.53 0.24 -1.93
C SER A 370 -6.15 0.08 -3.32
N TYR A 371 -7.40 -0.39 -3.40
CA TYR A 371 -8.17 -0.55 -4.63
C TYR A 371 -9.04 0.68 -4.88
N ALA A 372 -8.40 1.74 -5.34
CA ALA A 372 -9.00 3.02 -5.66
C ALA A 372 -8.62 3.41 -7.08
N PHE A 373 -9.40 2.93 -8.06
CA PHE A 373 -9.08 3.03 -9.48
C PHE A 373 -9.95 4.07 -10.23
N MET A 374 -11.00 4.64 -9.59
CA MET A 374 -11.99 5.44 -10.30
C MET A 374 -11.64 6.92 -10.38
N LEU A 375 -11.19 7.50 -9.26
CA LEU A 375 -11.07 8.95 -9.16
C LEU A 375 -9.61 9.41 -9.04
N PRO A 376 -9.27 10.58 -9.63
CA PRO A 376 -7.91 11.12 -9.53
C PRO A 376 -7.52 11.51 -8.10
N ILE A 377 -8.49 11.92 -7.29
CA ILE A 377 -8.25 12.29 -5.88
C ILE A 377 -7.97 11.07 -4.99
N ALA A 378 -8.34 9.87 -5.42
CA ALA A 378 -8.25 8.67 -4.61
C ALA A 378 -6.80 8.27 -4.31
N THR A 379 -5.92 8.36 -5.31
CA THR A 379 -4.51 7.96 -5.18
C THR A 379 -3.59 8.86 -6.01
N PRO A 380 -2.34 9.11 -5.57
CA PRO A 380 -1.36 9.84 -6.37
C PRO A 380 -1.13 9.25 -7.77
N PRO A 381 -1.07 7.91 -7.99
CA PRO A 381 -1.02 7.34 -9.33
C PRO A 381 -2.11 7.83 -10.27
N ASN A 382 -3.34 7.86 -9.81
CA ASN A 382 -4.47 8.32 -10.60
C ASN A 382 -4.35 9.82 -10.93
N ALA A 383 -3.97 10.64 -9.94
CA ALA A 383 -3.75 12.06 -10.12
C ALA A 383 -2.67 12.34 -11.17
N ILE A 384 -1.54 11.61 -11.11
CA ILE A 384 -0.42 11.74 -12.06
C ILE A 384 -0.85 11.30 -13.47
N ALA A 385 -1.58 10.18 -13.59
CA ALA A 385 -2.10 9.74 -14.87
C ALA A 385 -3.02 10.79 -15.49
N MET A 386 -3.88 11.43 -14.71
CA MET A 386 -4.75 12.48 -15.17
C MET A 386 -3.98 13.77 -15.49
N SER A 387 -3.01 14.17 -14.67
CA SER A 387 -2.18 15.39 -14.87
C SER A 387 -1.34 15.31 -16.15
N SER A 388 -1.13 14.11 -16.70
CA SER A 388 -0.51 13.92 -18.01
C SER A 388 -1.30 14.56 -19.17
N GLY A 389 -2.55 14.97 -18.94
CA GLY A 389 -3.43 15.62 -19.91
C GLY A 389 -4.11 14.67 -20.91
N VAL A 390 -3.72 13.38 -20.94
CA VAL A 390 -4.31 12.41 -21.87
C VAL A 390 -5.52 11.68 -21.30
N VAL A 391 -5.57 11.47 -19.97
CA VAL A 391 -6.64 10.73 -19.30
C VAL A 391 -7.71 11.70 -18.80
N LYS A 392 -8.97 11.41 -19.14
CA LYS A 392 -10.13 12.15 -18.62
C LYS A 392 -10.73 11.44 -17.43
N VAL A 393 -11.27 12.19 -16.44
CA VAL A 393 -11.91 11.64 -15.24
C VAL A 393 -12.97 10.59 -15.58
N GLY A 394 -13.87 10.87 -16.54
CA GLY A 394 -14.91 9.90 -16.91
C GLY A 394 -14.37 8.60 -17.52
N THR A 395 -13.22 8.64 -18.20
CA THR A 395 -12.57 7.43 -18.73
C THR A 395 -11.96 6.62 -17.60
N MET A 396 -11.27 7.30 -16.68
CA MET A 396 -10.68 6.67 -15.48
C MET A 396 -11.78 6.04 -14.63
N ALA A 397 -12.85 6.77 -14.32
CA ALA A 397 -13.97 6.29 -13.52
C ALA A 397 -14.64 5.05 -14.12
N LYS A 398 -14.84 5.02 -15.45
CA LYS A 398 -15.43 3.88 -16.14
C LYS A 398 -14.59 2.60 -16.00
N PHE A 399 -13.30 2.69 -16.26
CA PHE A 399 -12.40 1.54 -16.10
C PHE A 399 -12.20 1.18 -14.63
N GLY A 400 -12.02 2.20 -13.79
CA GLY A 400 -11.82 2.03 -12.36
C GLY A 400 -12.98 1.33 -11.67
N PHE A 401 -14.22 1.71 -11.98
CA PHE A 401 -15.41 1.05 -11.45
C PHE A 401 -15.41 -0.46 -11.75
N PHE A 402 -15.07 -0.83 -12.98
CA PHE A 402 -14.99 -2.23 -13.38
C PHE A 402 -13.88 -2.97 -12.62
N PHE A 403 -12.70 -2.34 -12.44
CA PHE A 403 -11.59 -2.94 -11.68
C PHE A 403 -11.89 -3.01 -10.19
N ASN A 404 -12.61 -2.04 -9.61
CA ASN A 404 -13.06 -2.09 -8.23
C ASN A 404 -13.98 -3.30 -8.00
N LEU A 405 -14.97 -3.50 -8.86
CA LEU A 405 -15.89 -4.65 -8.74
C LEU A 405 -15.15 -6.00 -8.86
N ILE A 406 -14.26 -6.15 -9.83
CA ILE A 406 -13.47 -7.37 -9.98
C ILE A 406 -12.56 -7.55 -8.76
N GLY A 407 -11.92 -6.48 -8.30
CA GLY A 407 -11.03 -6.51 -7.13
C GLY A 407 -11.76 -6.94 -5.87
N ILE A 408 -12.93 -6.37 -5.59
CA ILE A 408 -13.78 -6.75 -4.44
C ILE A 408 -14.08 -8.26 -4.50
N MET A 409 -14.60 -8.74 -5.63
CA MET A 409 -14.96 -10.15 -5.77
C MET A 409 -13.75 -11.07 -5.64
N LEU A 410 -12.63 -10.70 -6.26
CA LEU A 410 -11.39 -11.46 -6.21
C LEU A 410 -10.84 -11.57 -4.79
N ILE A 411 -10.79 -10.44 -4.06
CA ILE A 411 -10.30 -10.41 -2.68
C ILE A 411 -11.19 -11.26 -1.78
N VAL A 412 -12.52 -11.10 -1.87
CA VAL A 412 -13.47 -11.85 -1.03
C VAL A 412 -13.39 -13.36 -1.30
N VAL A 413 -13.27 -13.76 -2.57
CA VAL A 413 -13.11 -15.18 -2.93
C VAL A 413 -11.79 -15.73 -2.40
N ILE A 414 -10.67 -15.05 -2.61
CA ILE A 414 -9.35 -15.51 -2.13
C ILE A 414 -9.31 -15.52 -0.61
N ALA A 415 -9.86 -14.51 0.06
CA ALA A 415 -9.96 -14.46 1.52
C ALA A 415 -10.80 -15.62 2.08
N SER A 416 -11.91 -15.94 1.44
CA SER A 416 -12.82 -17.01 1.88
C SER A 416 -12.30 -18.43 1.59
N THR A 417 -11.29 -18.57 0.73
CA THR A 417 -10.77 -19.88 0.29
C THR A 417 -9.28 -20.03 0.61
N TYR A 418 -8.44 -19.35 -0.16
CA TYR A 418 -6.99 -19.51 -0.12
C TYR A 418 -6.36 -18.98 1.19
N TRP A 419 -6.77 -17.80 1.70
CA TRP A 419 -6.20 -17.25 2.92
C TRP A 419 -6.55 -18.06 4.17
N LYS A 420 -7.69 -18.73 4.19
CA LYS A 420 -8.03 -19.65 5.30
C LYS A 420 -7.05 -20.81 5.45
N LEU A 421 -6.30 -21.16 4.41
CA LEU A 421 -5.25 -22.18 4.49
C LEU A 421 -3.99 -21.68 5.20
N TRP A 422 -3.86 -20.35 5.34
CA TRP A 422 -2.69 -19.70 5.94
C TRP A 422 -2.97 -19.14 7.34
N LEU A 423 -4.20 -18.73 7.60
CA LEU A 423 -4.62 -18.05 8.83
C LEU A 423 -5.41 -18.98 9.77
N GLY A 424 -5.99 -20.04 9.26
CA GLY A 424 -6.72 -21.05 10.02
C GLY A 424 -5.89 -22.23 10.31
#